data_d8614c7f6a35b458713e21c8552e71d8
#
_entry.id   d8614c7f6a35b458713e21c8552e71d8
#
_cell.length_a   1.000
_cell.length_b   1.000
_cell.length_c   1.000
_cell.angle_alpha   90.00
_cell.angle_beta   90.00
_cell.angle_gamma   90.00
#
_symmetry.space_group_name_H-M   'P 1'
#
loop_
_entity.id
_entity.type
_entity.pdbx_description
1 polymer ?
#
loop_
_entity_poly.entity_id
_entity_poly.type
_entity_poly.pdbx_seq_one_letter_code
_entity_poly.pdbx_strand_id
1 'polypeptide(L)'
;MPNHLRTYLVDHAALTLAVLELAKRARNSNPGGELGGFLTGIIPTLEAERKTLKEMLRRIKGSDSPLKNFAAWGAEKAGRFKLNDSLFSYSDLSRVVELEALLAATEVKTAMWDALATLAMTRSDFRDLDLGGYLRKNKTMGEKLRAFHRTAAHRALRTEEP
;
A
#
# COMPACT_ATOMS: atom_id res chain seq x y z
N MET A 1 -13.28 -7.73 25.89
CA MET A 1 -11.87 -7.32 25.71
C MET A 1 -11.66 -6.80 24.32
N PRO A 2 -10.92 -5.73 24.10
CA PRO A 2 -10.64 -5.23 22.77
C PRO A 2 -9.93 -6.30 21.94
N ASN A 3 -10.40 -6.56 20.72
CA ASN A 3 -9.75 -7.50 19.80
C ASN A 3 -8.66 -6.74 19.03
N HIS A 4 -7.47 -6.66 19.62
CA HIS A 4 -6.33 -5.94 19.04
C HIS A 4 -5.96 -6.43 17.63
N LEU A 5 -6.04 -7.73 17.37
CA LEU A 5 -5.77 -8.28 16.05
C LEU A 5 -6.77 -7.77 15.01
N ARG A 6 -8.04 -7.69 15.38
CA ARG A 6 -9.08 -7.16 14.48
C ARG A 6 -8.83 -5.69 14.16
N THR A 7 -8.54 -4.86 15.16
CA THR A 7 -8.21 -3.43 14.96
C THR A 7 -6.98 -3.31 14.06
N TYR A 8 -5.92 -4.06 14.34
CA TYR A 8 -4.71 -4.09 13.53
C TYR A 8 -4.98 -4.43 12.06
N LEU A 9 -5.75 -5.49 11.80
CA LEU A 9 -6.09 -5.89 10.42
C LEU A 9 -6.98 -4.86 9.71
N VAL A 10 -7.90 -4.20 10.42
CA VAL A 10 -8.74 -3.13 9.86
C VAL A 10 -7.90 -1.95 9.44
N ASP A 11 -7.00 -1.48 10.29
CA ASP A 11 -6.14 -0.33 10.00
C ASP A 11 -5.21 -0.61 8.81
N HIS A 12 -4.62 -1.79 8.77
CA HIS A 12 -3.73 -2.19 7.67
C HIS A 12 -4.46 -2.48 6.36
N ALA A 13 -5.70 -2.98 6.41
CA ALA A 13 -6.49 -3.12 5.20
C ALA A 13 -6.89 -1.75 4.61
N ALA A 14 -7.11 -0.73 5.46
CA ALA A 14 -7.31 0.65 5.01
C ALA A 14 -6.04 1.24 4.40
N LEU A 15 -4.88 1.04 5.04
CA LEU A 15 -3.59 1.46 4.48
C LEU A 15 -3.37 0.82 3.10
N THR A 16 -3.61 -0.50 2.99
CA THR A 16 -3.43 -1.21 1.71
C THR A 16 -4.34 -0.67 0.61
N LEU A 17 -5.58 -0.27 0.94
CA LEU A 17 -6.46 0.40 -0.02
C LEU A 17 -5.90 1.76 -0.45
N ALA A 18 -5.43 2.57 0.49
CA ALA A 18 -4.84 3.88 0.18
C ALA A 18 -3.59 3.74 -0.72
N VAL A 19 -2.74 2.76 -0.44
CA VAL A 19 -1.56 2.44 -1.27
C VAL A 19 -1.96 2.00 -2.68
N LEU A 20 -2.98 1.16 -2.81
CA LEU A 20 -3.50 0.71 -4.10
C LEU A 20 -3.99 1.90 -4.95
N GLU A 21 -4.77 2.79 -4.36
CA GLU A 21 -5.30 3.98 -5.05
C GLU A 21 -4.16 4.96 -5.41
N LEU A 22 -3.19 5.16 -4.52
CA LEU A 22 -2.01 5.97 -4.81
C LEU A 22 -1.16 5.37 -5.94
N ALA A 23 -0.95 4.05 -5.95
CA ALA A 23 -0.22 3.36 -7.02
C ALA A 23 -0.92 3.49 -8.37
N LYS A 24 -2.26 3.38 -8.40
CA LYS A 24 -3.07 3.59 -9.61
C LYS A 24 -2.96 5.03 -10.12
N ARG A 25 -3.01 6.02 -9.22
CA ARG A 25 -2.85 7.43 -9.57
C ARG A 25 -1.44 7.70 -10.12
N ALA A 26 -0.41 7.29 -9.41
CA ALA A 26 0.97 7.44 -9.83
C ALA A 26 1.24 6.78 -11.19
N ARG A 27 0.67 5.58 -11.44
CA ARG A 27 0.74 4.92 -12.75
C ARG A 27 0.11 5.79 -13.85
N ASN A 28 -1.08 6.35 -13.60
CA ASN A 28 -1.79 7.17 -14.59
C ASN A 28 -1.02 8.46 -14.92
N SER A 29 -0.32 9.03 -13.93
CA SER A 29 0.52 10.21 -14.09
C SER A 29 1.90 9.91 -14.71
N ASN A 30 2.26 8.63 -14.84
CA ASN A 30 3.53 8.18 -15.44
C ASN A 30 3.27 7.15 -16.56
N PRO A 31 2.51 7.51 -17.63
CA PRO A 31 2.21 6.59 -18.70
C PRO A 31 3.49 6.21 -19.45
N GLY A 32 3.70 4.92 -19.65
CA GLY A 32 4.91 4.42 -20.30
C GLY A 32 6.14 4.40 -19.41
N GLY A 33 7.28 4.03 -19.95
CA GLY A 33 8.55 3.97 -19.26
C GLY A 33 8.63 2.91 -18.15
N GLU A 34 9.79 2.84 -17.51
CA GLU A 34 10.07 1.81 -16.49
C GLU A 34 9.21 1.99 -15.22
N LEU A 35 9.00 3.23 -14.78
CA LEU A 35 8.19 3.52 -13.60
C LEU A 35 6.71 3.12 -13.82
N GLY A 36 6.13 3.51 -14.96
CA GLY A 36 4.75 3.15 -15.29
C GLY A 36 4.54 1.65 -15.41
N GLY A 37 5.50 0.95 -16.03
CA GLY A 37 5.52 -0.52 -16.11
C GLY A 37 5.63 -1.17 -14.74
N PHE A 38 6.51 -0.69 -13.88
CA PHE A 38 6.64 -1.17 -12.50
C PHE A 38 5.36 -0.95 -11.70
N LEU A 39 4.77 0.26 -11.74
CA LEU A 39 3.54 0.57 -11.04
C LEU A 39 2.37 -0.31 -11.52
N THR A 40 2.29 -0.58 -12.81
CA THR A 40 1.32 -1.53 -13.37
C THR A 40 1.52 -2.93 -12.81
N GLY A 41 2.76 -3.38 -12.71
CA GLY A 41 3.11 -4.72 -12.24
C GLY A 41 2.83 -4.96 -10.75
N ILE A 42 2.85 -3.93 -9.90
CA ILE A 42 2.59 -4.09 -8.45
C ILE A 42 1.09 -4.08 -8.09
N ILE A 43 0.23 -3.50 -8.93
CA ILE A 43 -1.22 -3.39 -8.66
C ILE A 43 -1.87 -4.75 -8.35
N PRO A 44 -1.66 -5.82 -9.12
CA PRO A 44 -2.25 -7.13 -8.81
C PRO A 44 -1.80 -7.67 -7.45
N THR A 45 -0.55 -7.40 -7.04
CA THR A 45 -0.05 -7.79 -5.71
C THR A 45 -0.79 -7.02 -4.61
N LEU A 46 -0.97 -5.71 -4.75
CA LEU A 46 -1.71 -4.89 -3.78
C LEU A 46 -3.18 -5.31 -3.66
N GLU A 47 -3.81 -5.69 -4.77
CA GLU A 47 -5.17 -6.23 -4.78
C GLU A 47 -5.27 -7.58 -4.07
N ALA A 48 -4.30 -8.48 -4.30
CA ALA A 48 -4.22 -9.77 -3.64
C ALA A 48 -4.01 -9.63 -2.12
N GLU A 49 -3.10 -8.74 -1.69
CA GLU A 49 -2.87 -8.42 -0.28
C GLU A 49 -4.15 -7.93 0.40
N ARG A 50 -4.86 -7.01 -0.23
CA ARG A 50 -6.14 -6.51 0.28
C ARG A 50 -7.17 -7.63 0.42
N LYS A 51 -7.24 -8.54 -0.55
CA LYS A 51 -8.11 -9.72 -0.49
C LYS A 51 -7.75 -10.62 0.69
N THR A 52 -6.47 -10.87 0.90
CA THR A 52 -5.97 -11.69 2.02
C THR A 52 -6.29 -11.06 3.38
N LEU A 53 -6.08 -9.75 3.56
CA LEU A 53 -6.45 -9.07 4.81
C LEU A 53 -7.96 -9.15 5.10
N LYS A 54 -8.80 -9.02 4.08
CA LYS A 54 -10.25 -9.22 4.23
C LYS A 54 -10.59 -10.65 4.61
N GLU A 55 -9.92 -11.64 4.03
CA GLU A 55 -10.11 -13.04 4.37
C GLU A 55 -9.68 -13.34 5.82
N MET A 56 -8.55 -12.79 6.27
CA MET A 56 -8.13 -12.89 7.68
C MET A 56 -9.17 -12.27 8.62
N LEU A 57 -9.71 -11.10 8.30
CA LEU A 57 -10.79 -10.47 9.07
C LEU A 57 -12.05 -11.36 9.14
N ARG A 58 -12.41 -12.02 8.04
CA ARG A 58 -13.55 -12.94 7.99
C ARG A 58 -13.33 -14.18 8.87
N ARG A 59 -12.10 -14.69 8.95
CA ARG A 59 -11.75 -15.87 9.75
C ARG A 59 -11.70 -15.59 11.25
N ILE A 60 -11.44 -14.35 11.65
CA ILE A 60 -11.50 -13.96 13.05
C ILE A 60 -12.97 -13.93 13.50
N LYS A 61 -13.41 -15.00 14.17
CA LYS A 61 -14.78 -15.14 14.69
C LYS A 61 -15.10 -14.03 15.70
N GLY A 62 -16.12 -13.29 15.43
CA GLY A 62 -16.69 -12.28 16.33
C GLY A 62 -17.56 -11.32 15.55
N SER A 63 -18.81 -11.70 15.37
CA SER A 63 -20.03 -10.95 15.02
C SER A 63 -19.89 -9.61 14.27
N ASP A 64 -20.92 -9.44 13.42
CA ASP A 64 -21.40 -8.18 12.87
C ASP A 64 -20.44 -7.43 11.94
N SER A 65 -20.75 -7.64 10.72
CA SER A 65 -20.27 -6.98 9.50
C SER A 65 -19.63 -5.59 9.68
N PRO A 66 -18.35 -5.48 10.07
CA PRO A 66 -17.65 -4.22 9.93
C PRO A 66 -17.21 -3.96 8.48
N LEU A 67 -17.43 -4.93 7.59
CA LEU A 67 -17.04 -4.82 6.19
C LEU A 67 -17.79 -3.67 5.49
N LYS A 68 -19.05 -3.38 5.88
CA LYS A 68 -19.81 -2.23 5.38
C LYS A 68 -19.26 -0.91 5.92
N ASN A 69 -18.95 -0.85 7.21
CA ASN A 69 -18.37 0.35 7.83
C ASN A 69 -16.92 0.57 7.37
N PHE A 70 -16.20 -0.49 7.06
CA PHE A 70 -14.84 -0.45 6.53
C PHE A 70 -14.77 0.14 5.10
N ALA A 71 -15.71 -0.21 4.23
CA ALA A 71 -15.77 0.39 2.90
C ALA A 71 -16.06 1.90 2.97
N ALA A 72 -16.96 2.31 3.87
CA ALA A 72 -17.29 3.72 4.09
C ALA A 72 -16.12 4.49 4.72
N TRP A 73 -15.47 3.92 5.75
CA TRP A 73 -14.31 4.54 6.41
C TRP A 73 -13.07 4.61 5.49
N GLY A 74 -12.80 3.54 4.74
CA GLY A 74 -11.71 3.52 3.75
C GLY A 74 -11.94 4.51 2.60
N ALA A 75 -13.17 4.67 2.15
CA ALA A 75 -13.54 5.66 1.14
C ALA A 75 -13.40 7.10 1.68
N GLU A 76 -13.76 7.35 2.94
CA GLU A 76 -13.57 8.64 3.62
C GLU A 76 -12.07 9.00 3.75
N LYS A 77 -11.25 8.04 4.18
CA LYS A 77 -9.79 8.24 4.31
C LYS A 77 -9.14 8.41 2.94
N ALA A 78 -9.49 7.59 1.95
CA ALA A 78 -9.00 7.72 0.58
C ALA A 78 -9.48 9.04 -0.07
N GLY A 79 -10.67 9.52 0.28
CA GLY A 79 -11.17 10.82 -0.15
C GLY A 79 -10.34 12.00 0.36
N ARG A 80 -9.73 11.89 1.54
CA ARG A 80 -8.80 12.90 2.07
C ARG A 80 -7.43 12.89 1.37
N PHE A 81 -7.03 11.76 0.79
CA PHE A 81 -5.86 11.66 -0.10
C PHE A 81 -6.16 12.08 -1.56
N LYS A 82 -7.41 12.35 -1.91
CA LYS A 82 -7.78 13.14 -3.08
C LYS A 82 -7.42 14.61 -2.83
N LEU A 83 -6.13 14.88 -2.65
CA LEU A 83 -5.61 16.23 -2.73
C LEU A 83 -5.87 16.70 -4.16
N ASN A 84 -6.89 17.53 -4.29
CA ASN A 84 -7.18 18.44 -5.42
C ASN A 84 -6.49 18.06 -6.75
N ASP A 85 -7.08 17.14 -7.51
CA ASP A 85 -6.67 16.85 -8.90
C ASP A 85 -6.80 18.05 -9.84
N SER A 86 -7.24 19.22 -9.35
CA SER A 86 -7.61 20.36 -10.22
C SER A 86 -6.69 21.57 -10.13
N LEU A 87 -5.66 21.59 -9.27
CA LEU A 87 -4.92 22.86 -9.04
C LEU A 87 -3.43 22.84 -9.39
N PHE A 88 -2.79 21.69 -9.66
CA PHE A 88 -1.39 21.68 -10.06
C PHE A 88 -1.15 20.65 -11.17
N SER A 89 -0.52 21.10 -12.25
CA SER A 89 0.04 20.17 -13.26
C SER A 89 1.00 19.21 -12.55
N TYR A 90 0.92 17.92 -12.89
CA TYR A 90 1.82 16.90 -12.37
C TYR A 90 3.27 17.28 -12.65
N SER A 91 4.06 17.47 -11.62
CA SER A 91 5.44 17.93 -11.68
C SER A 91 6.43 16.83 -11.31
N ASP A 92 7.71 17.04 -11.59
CA ASP A 92 8.78 16.15 -11.12
C ASP A 92 8.80 16.05 -9.59
N LEU A 93 8.51 17.15 -8.87
CA LEU A 93 8.37 17.13 -7.41
C LEU A 93 7.14 16.32 -6.95
N SER A 94 6.02 16.40 -7.65
CA SER A 94 4.84 15.56 -7.36
C SER A 94 5.19 14.09 -7.43
N ARG A 95 5.98 13.69 -8.42
CA ARG A 95 6.48 12.30 -8.56
C ARG A 95 7.34 11.88 -7.37
N VAL A 96 8.24 12.75 -6.88
CA VAL A 96 9.07 12.47 -5.70
C VAL A 96 8.19 12.19 -4.49
N VAL A 97 7.25 13.10 -4.19
CA VAL A 97 6.37 12.97 -3.02
C VAL A 97 5.47 11.73 -3.10
N GLU A 98 4.95 11.39 -4.27
CA GLU A 98 4.17 10.16 -4.47
C GLU A 98 5.02 8.89 -4.22
N LEU A 99 6.27 8.88 -4.71
CA LEU A 99 7.18 7.75 -4.48
C LEU A 99 7.60 7.65 -3.01
N GLU A 100 7.78 8.75 -2.31
CA GLU A 100 8.03 8.77 -0.85
C GLU A 100 6.85 8.17 -0.08
N ALA A 101 5.63 8.57 -0.41
CA ALA A 101 4.44 8.03 0.23
C ALA A 101 4.26 6.52 -0.03
N LEU A 102 4.49 6.08 -1.29
CA LEU A 102 4.46 4.65 -1.64
C LEU A 102 5.56 3.87 -0.91
N LEU A 103 6.76 4.41 -0.82
CA LEU A 103 7.89 3.79 -0.13
C LEU A 103 7.60 3.65 1.37
N ALA A 104 7.21 4.73 2.04
CA ALA A 104 6.89 4.73 3.47
C ALA A 104 5.79 3.71 3.79
N ALA A 105 4.71 3.70 3.00
CA ALA A 105 3.62 2.77 3.19
C ALA A 105 4.05 1.31 2.91
N THR A 106 4.96 1.06 1.96
CA THR A 106 5.50 -0.27 1.68
C THR A 106 6.35 -0.77 2.83
N GLU A 107 7.13 0.08 3.50
CA GLU A 107 7.88 -0.29 4.71
C GLU A 107 6.94 -0.68 5.87
N VAL A 108 5.87 0.10 6.10
CA VAL A 108 4.84 -0.24 7.09
C VAL A 108 4.18 -1.58 6.77
N LYS A 109 3.85 -1.84 5.50
CA LYS A 109 3.27 -3.12 5.05
C LYS A 109 4.26 -4.28 5.19
N THR A 110 5.55 -4.04 4.98
CA THR A 110 6.61 -5.04 5.19
C THR A 110 6.62 -5.49 6.64
N ALA A 111 6.60 -4.54 7.59
CA ALA A 111 6.51 -4.84 9.01
C ALA A 111 5.20 -5.56 9.38
N MET A 112 4.08 -5.16 8.79
CA MET A 112 2.80 -5.84 8.97
C MET A 112 2.86 -7.31 8.53
N TRP A 113 3.35 -7.58 7.31
CA TRP A 113 3.42 -8.96 6.80
C TRP A 113 4.38 -9.82 7.59
N ASP A 114 5.48 -9.27 8.11
CA ASP A 114 6.39 -9.96 9.01
C ASP A 114 5.70 -10.37 10.33
N ALA A 115 4.99 -9.43 10.96
CA ALA A 115 4.22 -9.69 12.17
C ALA A 115 3.11 -10.74 11.94
N LEU A 116 2.37 -10.65 10.82
CA LEU A 116 1.30 -11.59 10.50
C LEU A 116 1.84 -12.98 10.13
N ALA A 117 2.98 -13.06 9.44
CA ALA A 117 3.63 -14.34 9.14
C ALA A 117 4.11 -15.03 10.44
N THR A 118 4.66 -14.28 11.37
CA THR A 118 5.04 -14.79 12.70
C THR A 118 3.81 -15.26 13.47
N LEU A 119 2.72 -14.50 13.47
CA LEU A 119 1.46 -14.87 14.12
C LEU A 119 0.88 -16.18 13.55
N ALA A 120 0.96 -16.39 12.24
CA ALA A 120 0.46 -17.59 11.57
C ALA A 120 1.18 -18.88 11.98
N MET A 121 2.38 -18.80 12.55
CA MET A 121 3.09 -19.97 13.09
C MET A 121 2.33 -20.58 14.29
N THR A 122 1.60 -19.77 15.05
CA THR A 122 0.85 -20.19 16.24
C THR A 122 -0.66 -20.24 16.02
N ARG A 123 -1.16 -19.68 14.92
CA ARG A 123 -2.60 -19.63 14.59
C ARG A 123 -2.93 -20.53 13.41
N SER A 124 -3.65 -21.62 13.69
CA SER A 124 -4.05 -22.60 12.68
C SER A 124 -4.97 -22.01 11.59
N ASP A 125 -5.78 -21.00 11.93
CA ASP A 125 -6.72 -20.33 11.02
C ASP A 125 -6.04 -19.46 9.95
N PHE A 126 -4.72 -19.23 10.04
CA PHE A 126 -3.95 -18.46 9.04
C PHE A 126 -2.85 -19.28 8.36
N ARG A 127 -2.67 -20.54 8.74
CA ARG A 127 -1.53 -21.37 8.31
C ARG A 127 -1.49 -21.65 6.81
N ASP A 128 -2.64 -21.65 6.14
CA ASP A 128 -2.79 -21.86 4.70
C ASP A 128 -2.56 -20.61 3.85
N LEU A 129 -2.36 -19.46 4.48
CA LEU A 129 -2.12 -18.19 3.78
C LEU A 129 -0.62 -17.97 3.53
N ASP A 130 -0.23 -17.62 2.30
CA ASP A 130 1.17 -17.29 1.94
C ASP A 130 1.58 -15.88 2.40
N LEU A 131 1.57 -15.66 3.73
CA LEU A 131 1.93 -14.36 4.32
C LEU A 131 3.43 -14.05 4.13
N GLY A 132 4.28 -15.07 4.18
CA GLY A 132 5.71 -14.93 3.89
C GLY A 132 6.00 -14.53 2.44
N GLY A 133 5.15 -14.96 1.50
CA GLY A 133 5.22 -14.53 0.11
C GLY A 133 4.95 -13.04 -0.05
N TYR A 134 3.97 -12.50 0.66
CA TYR A 134 3.72 -11.05 0.69
C TYR A 134 4.87 -10.27 1.33
N LEU A 135 5.46 -10.78 2.41
CA LEU A 135 6.64 -10.18 3.02
C LEU A 135 7.79 -10.02 2.02
N ARG A 136 8.12 -11.09 1.29
CA ARG A 136 9.18 -11.06 0.25
C ARG A 136 8.85 -10.07 -0.87
N LYS A 137 7.60 -10.08 -1.36
CA LYS A 137 7.16 -9.16 -2.43
C LYS A 137 7.27 -7.69 -2.00
N ASN A 138 6.89 -7.37 -0.74
CA ASN A 138 6.99 -6.00 -0.23
C ASN A 138 8.44 -5.56 -0.07
N LYS A 139 9.36 -6.41 0.39
CA LYS A 139 10.80 -6.11 0.43
C LYS A 139 11.33 -5.74 -0.96
N THR A 140 11.07 -6.58 -1.96
CA THR A 140 11.47 -6.30 -3.36
C THR A 140 10.81 -5.04 -3.91
N MET A 141 9.54 -4.79 -3.59
CA MET A 141 8.82 -3.58 -3.99
C MET A 141 9.47 -2.33 -3.38
N GLY A 142 9.81 -2.36 -2.09
CA GLY A 142 10.48 -1.26 -1.39
C GLY A 142 11.86 -0.94 -2.00
N GLU A 143 12.66 -1.95 -2.35
CA GLU A 143 13.94 -1.76 -3.02
C GLU A 143 13.79 -1.03 -4.37
N LYS A 144 12.84 -1.47 -5.20
CA LYS A 144 12.56 -0.84 -6.50
C LYS A 144 12.00 0.58 -6.35
N LEU A 145 11.06 0.80 -5.42
CA LEU A 145 10.55 2.14 -5.13
C LEU A 145 11.66 3.09 -4.69
N ARG A 146 12.59 2.62 -3.86
CA ARG A 146 13.76 3.41 -3.42
C ARG A 146 14.67 3.79 -4.59
N ALA A 147 14.85 2.90 -5.56
CA ALA A 147 15.62 3.20 -6.77
C ALA A 147 14.93 4.25 -7.62
N PHE A 148 13.62 4.12 -7.89
CA PHE A 148 12.83 5.12 -8.62
C PHE A 148 12.78 6.47 -7.91
N HIS A 149 12.62 6.46 -6.59
CA HIS A 149 12.65 7.68 -5.78
C HIS A 149 13.97 8.44 -5.94
N ARG A 150 15.12 7.75 -5.79
CA ARG A 150 16.44 8.40 -5.96
C ARG A 150 16.58 9.05 -7.34
N THR A 151 16.15 8.35 -8.39
CA THR A 151 16.20 8.89 -9.77
C THR A 151 15.29 10.10 -9.91
N ALA A 152 14.06 10.03 -9.39
CA ALA A 152 13.10 11.15 -9.45
C ALA A 152 13.58 12.35 -8.63
N ALA A 153 14.09 12.13 -7.42
CA ALA A 153 14.62 13.17 -6.55
C ALA A 153 15.82 13.88 -7.17
N HIS A 154 16.77 13.12 -7.72
CA HIS A 154 17.92 13.70 -8.43
C HIS A 154 17.48 14.60 -9.59
N ARG A 155 16.46 14.20 -10.35
CA ARG A 155 15.93 14.99 -11.45
C ARG A 155 15.19 16.24 -10.97
N ALA A 156 14.32 16.12 -9.95
CA ALA A 156 13.46 17.18 -9.48
C ALA A 156 14.21 18.26 -8.65
N LEU A 157 15.28 17.85 -7.97
CA LEU A 157 16.00 18.70 -7.00
C LEU A 157 17.32 19.27 -7.56
N ARG A 158 17.68 18.95 -8.80
CA ARG A 158 18.79 19.63 -9.45
C ARG A 158 18.41 21.11 -9.66
N THR A 159 19.10 21.99 -8.96
CA THR A 159 19.12 23.39 -9.32
C THR A 159 19.80 23.50 -10.69
N GLU A 160 19.12 24.08 -11.68
CA GLU A 160 19.83 24.58 -12.84
C GLU A 160 20.74 25.68 -12.32
N GLU A 161 22.05 25.46 -12.31
CA GLU A 161 23.00 26.56 -12.15
C GLU A 161 22.76 27.50 -13.30
N PRO A 162 22.64 28.81 -13.02
CA PRO A 162 22.41 29.86 -14.04
C PRO A 162 23.56 29.98 -15.04
#